data_48a86884806603dc3c024e52c2237526
#
_entry.id   48a86884806603dc3c024e52c2237526
#
_cell.length_a   1.000
_cell.length_b   1.000
_cell.length_c   1.000
_cell.angle_alpha   90.00
_cell.angle_beta   90.00
_cell.angle_gamma   90.00
#
_symmetry.space_group_name_H-M   'P 1'
#
loop_
_entity.id
_entity.type
_entity.pdbx_description
1 polymer ?
#
loop_
_entity_poly.entity_id
_entity_poly.type
_entity_poly.pdbx_seq_one_letter_code
_entity_poly.pdbx_strand_id
1 'polypeptide(L)'
;MIKSVPVTLLAAAFISCANAASVYDKDGNILYLDGRVQSVLYSGNHNKAGENDSSIQNSGRFGIGGKSQLNDWISAIGYTQWDVADDSANNDFKAREQYVGADFGGYGKVITGRMRDSTYYVESLTDRYEDAGATVQSVYNSEYRGGQIQYVYDNYGFHAQLGLQTAQDTAKVANSHLSYFDAEDSFAVDSGVNFALGYTFDEIGGEPLSVRGGYSRLNGQTGNDVALYSRTSASWTHPNGEPFDSFDHANFGISWGELDSGLYLAALYDY
;
A
#
# COMPACT_ATOMS: atom_id res chain seq x y z
N MET A 1 10.95 -47.55 -2.79
CA MET A 1 11.18 -46.21 -3.35
C MET A 1 9.86 -45.65 -3.85
N ILE A 2 9.16 -44.94 -3.03
CA ILE A 2 7.92 -44.27 -3.40
C ILE A 2 8.33 -42.87 -3.90
N LYS A 3 8.07 -42.63 -5.18
CA LYS A 3 8.32 -41.30 -5.79
C LYS A 3 7.30 -40.35 -5.21
N SER A 4 7.78 -39.33 -4.51
CA SER A 4 6.97 -38.22 -4.08
C SER A 4 6.45 -37.46 -5.30
N VAL A 5 5.14 -37.48 -5.49
CA VAL A 5 4.43 -36.62 -6.43
C VAL A 5 4.47 -35.21 -5.84
N PRO A 6 4.91 -34.16 -6.56
CA PRO A 6 4.79 -32.81 -6.06
C PRO A 6 3.29 -32.46 -5.96
N VAL A 7 2.82 -32.28 -4.75
CA VAL A 7 1.48 -31.74 -4.50
C VAL A 7 1.48 -30.29 -4.92
N THR A 8 0.82 -30.00 -6.00
CA THR A 8 0.62 -28.65 -6.51
C THR A 8 -0.18 -27.85 -5.48
N LEU A 9 0.34 -26.73 -5.06
CA LEU A 9 -0.29 -25.80 -4.14
C LEU A 9 -1.63 -25.35 -4.74
N LEU A 10 -2.75 -25.78 -4.19
CA LEU A 10 -4.06 -25.27 -4.53
C LEU A 10 -4.47 -24.31 -3.41
N ALA A 11 -4.15 -23.04 -3.56
CA ALA A 11 -4.71 -21.99 -2.73
C ALA A 11 -6.07 -21.59 -3.32
N ALA A 12 -7.15 -21.93 -2.66
CA ALA A 12 -8.46 -21.41 -2.99
C ALA A 12 -8.74 -20.22 -2.06
N ALA A 13 -8.59 -19.01 -2.58
CA ALA A 13 -9.00 -17.82 -1.88
C ALA A 13 -10.45 -17.50 -2.21
N PHE A 14 -11.31 -17.49 -1.20
CA PHE A 14 -12.65 -16.94 -1.32
C PHE A 14 -12.60 -15.46 -0.95
N ILE A 15 -12.49 -14.61 -1.96
CA ILE A 15 -12.51 -13.15 -1.76
C ILE A 15 -13.97 -12.71 -1.92
N SER A 16 -14.60 -12.26 -0.84
CA SER A 16 -15.77 -11.42 -0.96
C SER A 16 -15.27 -9.97 -1.08
N CYS A 17 -15.22 -9.44 -2.30
CA CYS A 17 -15.03 -8.00 -2.51
C CYS A 17 -16.26 -7.29 -1.96
N ALA A 18 -16.18 -6.75 -0.76
CA ALA A 18 -17.15 -5.79 -0.30
C ALA A 18 -16.83 -4.46 -0.98
N ASN A 19 -17.64 -4.05 -1.93
CA ASN A 19 -17.67 -2.67 -2.38
C ASN A 19 -18.04 -1.80 -1.18
N ALA A 20 -17.43 -0.60 -1.07
CA ALA A 20 -17.82 0.35 -0.05
C ALA A 20 -19.33 0.58 -0.07
N ALA A 21 -19.98 0.31 1.04
CA ALA A 21 -21.41 0.51 1.19
C ALA A 21 -21.67 1.90 1.76
N SER A 22 -22.45 2.71 1.05
CA SER A 22 -22.95 3.96 1.61
C SER A 22 -23.96 3.64 2.73
N VAL A 23 -23.62 4.03 3.95
CA VAL A 23 -24.48 3.85 5.13
C VAL A 23 -25.37 5.05 5.35
N TYR A 24 -24.92 6.21 4.90
CA TYR A 24 -25.64 7.46 4.95
C TYR A 24 -25.28 8.30 3.71
N ASP A 25 -26.30 8.83 3.07
CA ASP A 25 -26.14 9.73 1.92
C ASP A 25 -27.33 10.71 1.92
N LYS A 26 -27.09 11.91 2.42
CA LYS A 26 -28.10 12.94 2.49
C LYS A 26 -27.49 14.33 2.57
N ASP A 27 -28.08 15.27 1.85
CA ASP A 27 -27.74 16.70 1.89
C ASP A 27 -26.23 16.96 1.65
N GLY A 28 -25.61 16.22 0.71
CA GLY A 28 -24.19 16.34 0.38
C GLY A 28 -23.25 15.71 1.43
N ASN A 29 -23.81 14.99 2.41
CA ASN A 29 -23.03 14.25 3.40
C ASN A 29 -23.14 12.75 3.14
N ILE A 30 -21.98 12.10 3.02
CA ILE A 30 -21.88 10.67 2.75
C ILE A 30 -21.03 10.04 3.85
N LEU A 31 -21.51 8.92 4.39
CA LEU A 31 -20.72 8.01 5.22
C LEU A 31 -20.72 6.64 4.54
N TYR A 32 -19.54 6.06 4.37
CA TYR A 32 -19.40 4.73 3.79
C TYR A 32 -18.51 3.84 4.65
N LEU A 33 -18.79 2.55 4.57
CA LEU A 33 -18.00 1.49 5.18
C LEU A 33 -17.48 0.58 4.09
N ASP A 34 -16.26 0.15 4.22
CA ASP A 34 -15.68 -0.91 3.40
C ASP A 34 -15.01 -1.95 4.28
N GLY A 35 -14.66 -3.08 3.68
CA GLY A 35 -13.96 -4.11 4.39
C GLY A 35 -13.96 -5.43 3.64
N ARG A 36 -13.17 -6.36 4.13
CA ARG A 36 -13.16 -7.73 3.65
C ARG A 36 -12.89 -8.70 4.79
N VAL A 37 -13.38 -9.91 4.62
CA VAL A 37 -12.93 -11.07 5.38
C VAL A 37 -12.39 -12.08 4.38
N GLN A 38 -11.21 -12.57 4.62
CA GLN A 38 -10.52 -13.52 3.77
C GLN A 38 -10.22 -14.78 4.57
N SER A 39 -10.39 -15.95 3.92
CA SER A 39 -10.00 -17.24 4.46
C SER A 39 -9.18 -17.96 3.40
N VAL A 40 -7.98 -18.38 3.75
CA VAL A 40 -7.04 -19.05 2.84
C VAL A 40 -6.71 -20.42 3.38
N LEU A 41 -6.89 -21.45 2.56
CA LEU A 41 -6.45 -22.81 2.85
C LEU A 41 -5.02 -22.99 2.30
N TYR A 42 -4.09 -23.16 3.19
CA TYR A 42 -2.72 -23.55 2.84
C TYR A 42 -2.59 -25.05 2.91
N SER A 43 -2.01 -25.65 1.87
CA SER A 43 -1.66 -27.05 1.82
C SER A 43 -0.13 -27.21 1.82
N GLY A 44 0.36 -28.07 2.68
CA GLY A 44 1.80 -28.32 2.81
C GLY A 44 2.42 -27.63 4.04
N ASN A 45 3.72 -27.49 4.02
CA ASN A 45 4.51 -27.03 5.17
C ASN A 45 4.51 -25.51 5.31
N HIS A 46 3.33 -24.89 5.34
CA HIS A 46 3.19 -23.46 5.58
C HIS A 46 3.30 -23.14 7.07
N ASN A 47 2.89 -24.06 7.89
CA ASN A 47 2.91 -23.95 9.34
C ASN A 47 4.32 -24.16 9.87
N LYS A 48 4.92 -23.19 10.55
CA LYS A 48 6.27 -23.27 11.13
C LYS A 48 6.44 -24.35 12.22
N ALA A 49 5.37 -25.04 12.58
CA ALA A 49 5.38 -26.16 13.52
C ALA A 49 6.02 -27.45 12.97
N GLY A 50 6.42 -27.48 11.69
CA GLY A 50 7.41 -28.45 11.20
C GLY A 50 6.88 -29.72 10.54
N GLU A 51 5.58 -29.89 10.43
CA GLU A 51 4.98 -31.03 9.74
C GLU A 51 4.17 -30.57 8.51
N ASN A 52 3.92 -31.46 7.55
CA ASN A 52 3.16 -31.16 6.33
C ASN A 52 1.66 -31.02 6.63
N ASP A 53 1.31 -30.00 7.36
CA ASP A 53 -0.07 -29.76 7.77
C ASP A 53 -0.78 -28.77 6.83
N SER A 54 -2.03 -29.03 6.56
CA SER A 54 -2.92 -28.06 5.95
C SER A 54 -3.47 -27.13 7.04
N SER A 55 -3.52 -25.84 6.76
CA SER A 55 -4.07 -24.86 7.68
C SER A 55 -5.03 -23.90 6.98
N ILE A 56 -6.03 -23.44 7.70
CA ILE A 56 -6.91 -22.35 7.26
C ILE A 56 -6.53 -21.13 8.06
N GLN A 57 -6.16 -20.06 7.37
CA GLN A 57 -5.84 -18.77 7.98
C GLN A 57 -6.89 -17.73 7.58
N ASN A 58 -7.28 -16.89 8.53
CA ASN A 58 -8.26 -15.86 8.31
C ASN A 58 -7.62 -14.50 8.50
N SER A 59 -8.02 -13.56 7.66
CA SER A 59 -7.65 -12.16 7.79
C SER A 59 -8.86 -11.28 7.54
N GLY A 60 -8.83 -10.06 8.06
CA GLY A 60 -9.89 -9.10 7.88
C GLY A 60 -9.36 -7.69 7.72
N ARG A 61 -10.19 -6.86 7.10
CA ARG A 61 -9.93 -5.45 6.92
C ARG A 61 -11.22 -4.69 7.09
N PHE A 62 -11.15 -3.52 7.72
CA PHE A 62 -12.28 -2.63 7.92
C PHE A 62 -11.88 -1.19 7.65
N GLY A 63 -12.71 -0.49 6.91
CA GLY A 63 -12.54 0.92 6.60
C GLY A 63 -13.81 1.72 6.85
N ILE A 64 -13.62 2.98 7.21
CA ILE A 64 -14.69 3.96 7.35
C ILE A 64 -14.26 5.27 6.72
N GLY A 65 -15.11 5.85 5.91
CA GLY A 65 -14.86 7.12 5.27
C GLY A 65 -16.09 8.00 5.16
N GLY A 66 -15.85 9.26 4.93
CA GLY A 66 -16.92 10.22 4.76
C GLY A 66 -16.54 11.38 3.85
N LYS A 67 -17.58 11.97 3.30
CA LYS A 67 -17.53 13.20 2.51
C LYS A 67 -18.61 14.13 3.00
N SER A 68 -18.29 15.41 3.20
CA SER A 68 -19.23 16.45 3.57
C SER A 68 -19.05 17.63 2.62
N GLN A 69 -20.12 17.96 1.90
CA GLN A 69 -20.11 19.08 0.97
C GLN A 69 -20.11 20.40 1.76
N LEU A 70 -19.08 21.22 1.54
CA LEU A 70 -18.96 22.54 2.18
C LEU A 70 -19.56 23.65 1.33
N ASN A 71 -19.46 23.51 0.02
CA ASN A 71 -20.08 24.38 -0.98
C ASN A 71 -20.14 23.65 -2.34
N ASP A 72 -20.53 24.36 -3.40
CA ASP A 72 -20.80 23.76 -4.72
C ASP A 72 -19.57 23.08 -5.36
N TRP A 73 -18.36 23.38 -4.91
CA TRP A 73 -17.11 22.90 -5.53
C TRP A 73 -16.08 22.31 -4.53
N ILE A 74 -16.33 22.41 -3.22
CA ILE A 74 -15.44 21.84 -2.19
C ILE A 74 -16.21 20.90 -1.29
N SER A 75 -15.63 19.73 -1.06
CA SER A 75 -16.08 18.81 -0.01
C SER A 75 -14.92 18.48 0.93
N ALA A 76 -15.20 18.43 2.22
CA ALA A 76 -14.29 17.80 3.17
C ALA A 76 -14.38 16.29 3.03
N ILE A 77 -13.23 15.60 3.11
CA ILE A 77 -13.15 14.16 3.03
C ILE A 77 -12.30 13.61 4.18
N GLY A 78 -12.60 12.40 4.60
CA GLY A 78 -11.79 11.67 5.55
C GLY A 78 -11.96 10.18 5.37
N TYR A 79 -10.90 9.42 5.63
CA TYR A 79 -10.90 7.97 5.53
C TYR A 79 -9.92 7.35 6.50
N THR A 80 -10.29 6.20 7.04
CA THR A 80 -9.38 5.40 7.85
C THR A 80 -9.67 3.92 7.62
N GLN A 81 -8.60 3.11 7.54
CA GLN A 81 -8.65 1.67 7.31
C GLN A 81 -7.68 0.95 8.23
N TRP A 82 -8.11 -0.20 8.73
CA TRP A 82 -7.31 -1.08 9.58
C TRP A 82 -7.34 -2.52 9.09
N ASP A 83 -6.25 -3.24 9.30
CA ASP A 83 -6.26 -4.69 9.38
C ASP A 83 -6.81 -5.07 10.76
N VAL A 84 -7.85 -5.91 10.81
CA VAL A 84 -8.64 -6.18 12.03
C VAL A 84 -8.60 -7.63 12.49
N ALA A 85 -8.11 -8.52 11.67
CA ALA A 85 -7.93 -9.92 12.01
C ALA A 85 -6.81 -10.51 11.19
N ASP A 86 -5.90 -11.17 11.85
CA ASP A 86 -5.01 -12.17 11.30
C ASP A 86 -4.90 -13.30 12.33
N ASP A 87 -4.52 -14.48 11.91
CA ASP A 87 -4.34 -15.62 12.82
C ASP A 87 -3.07 -15.51 13.67
N SER A 88 -2.42 -14.35 13.67
CA SER A 88 -1.29 -14.08 14.55
C SER A 88 -1.77 -13.83 15.98
N ALA A 89 -0.90 -14.10 16.95
CA ALA A 89 -1.22 -13.99 18.37
C ALA A 89 -1.54 -12.55 18.86
N ASN A 90 -1.35 -11.56 18.00
CA ASN A 90 -1.63 -10.16 18.25
C ASN A 90 -2.80 -9.70 17.38
N ASN A 91 -4.00 -9.83 17.90
CA ASN A 91 -5.24 -9.39 17.25
C ASN A 91 -5.45 -7.87 17.37
N ASP A 92 -4.43 -7.09 17.12
CA ASP A 92 -4.51 -5.64 17.22
C ASP A 92 -5.02 -5.01 15.91
N PHE A 93 -5.80 -3.94 16.07
CA PHE A 93 -6.13 -3.07 14.95
C PHE A 93 -4.86 -2.37 14.45
N LYS A 94 -4.40 -2.71 13.25
CA LYS A 94 -3.24 -2.07 12.62
C LYS A 94 -3.70 -1.03 11.62
N ALA A 95 -3.38 0.23 11.87
CA ALA A 95 -3.72 1.31 10.94
C ALA A 95 -2.99 1.13 9.59
N ARG A 96 -3.76 1.18 8.51
CA ARG A 96 -3.28 1.20 7.13
C ARG A 96 -3.29 2.63 6.60
N GLU A 97 -4.45 3.10 6.18
CA GLU A 97 -4.67 4.46 5.73
C GLU A 97 -5.39 5.27 6.79
N GLN A 98 -4.97 6.52 6.99
CA GLN A 98 -5.65 7.48 7.85
C GLN A 98 -5.39 8.86 7.29
N TYR A 99 -6.35 9.45 6.62
CA TYR A 99 -6.20 10.79 6.06
C TYR A 99 -7.47 11.62 6.15
N VAL A 100 -7.27 12.91 6.09
CA VAL A 100 -8.31 13.92 5.91
C VAL A 100 -7.91 14.85 4.77
N GLY A 101 -8.86 15.55 4.19
CA GLY A 101 -8.55 16.47 3.12
C GLY A 101 -9.74 17.20 2.53
N ALA A 102 -9.51 17.79 1.38
CA ALA A 102 -10.52 18.48 0.59
C ALA A 102 -10.53 17.94 -0.85
N ASP A 103 -11.73 17.69 -1.33
CA ASP A 103 -12.02 17.27 -2.71
C ASP A 103 -12.61 18.48 -3.45
N PHE A 104 -11.96 18.86 -4.55
CA PHE A 104 -12.32 19.99 -5.40
C PHE A 104 -13.03 19.53 -6.70
N GLY A 105 -13.68 18.36 -6.64
CA GLY A 105 -14.35 17.76 -7.79
C GLY A 105 -13.41 17.49 -8.96
N GLY A 106 -13.75 17.97 -10.15
CA GLY A 106 -12.94 17.77 -11.35
C GLY A 106 -11.51 18.37 -11.31
N TYR A 107 -11.18 19.12 -10.28
CA TYR A 107 -9.86 19.70 -10.08
C TYR A 107 -8.96 18.87 -9.16
N GLY A 108 -9.43 17.70 -8.72
CA GLY A 108 -8.66 16.80 -7.86
C GLY A 108 -8.87 17.03 -6.37
N LYS A 109 -8.02 16.40 -5.57
CA LYS A 109 -8.11 16.45 -4.10
C LYS A 109 -6.76 16.68 -3.45
N VAL A 110 -6.76 17.31 -2.29
CA VAL A 110 -5.61 17.40 -1.39
C VAL A 110 -5.91 16.59 -0.14
N ILE A 111 -5.03 15.68 0.23
CA ILE A 111 -5.18 14.82 1.41
C ILE A 111 -3.92 14.89 2.26
N THR A 112 -4.06 14.74 3.56
CA THR A 112 -2.93 14.71 4.51
C THR A 112 -3.15 13.63 5.57
N GLY A 113 -2.08 12.95 5.94
CA GLY A 113 -2.12 11.91 6.95
C GLY A 113 -1.17 10.73 6.68
N ARG A 114 -1.67 9.52 6.95
CA ARG A 114 -0.98 8.27 6.71
C ARG A 114 -1.51 7.63 5.43
N MET A 115 -0.64 7.46 4.47
CA MET A 115 -0.98 6.88 3.16
C MET A 115 0.25 6.31 2.48
N ARG A 116 0.05 5.65 1.36
CA ARG A 116 1.15 5.18 0.51
C ARG A 116 1.77 6.34 -0.27
N ASP A 117 3.02 6.15 -0.64
CA ASP A 117 3.75 7.06 -1.53
C ASP A 117 3.08 7.12 -2.92
N SER A 118 3.25 8.23 -3.64
CA SER A 118 2.65 8.39 -4.97
C SER A 118 3.11 7.35 -5.97
N THR A 119 4.34 6.84 -5.85
CA THR A 119 4.89 5.83 -6.75
C THR A 119 4.14 4.49 -6.67
N TYR A 120 3.41 4.25 -5.57
CA TYR A 120 2.53 3.09 -5.48
C TYR A 120 1.45 3.05 -6.59
N TYR A 121 1.06 4.19 -7.14
CA TYR A 121 0.17 4.24 -8.29
C TYR A 121 0.71 3.42 -9.48
N VAL A 122 2.01 3.42 -9.68
CA VAL A 122 2.68 2.62 -10.73
C VAL A 122 2.71 1.15 -10.34
N GLU A 123 3.09 0.84 -9.11
CA GLU A 123 3.17 -0.53 -8.58
C GLU A 123 1.83 -1.24 -8.58
N SER A 124 0.75 -0.48 -8.39
CA SER A 124 -0.61 -1.03 -8.39
C SER A 124 -1.01 -1.76 -9.67
N LEU A 125 -0.26 -1.60 -10.77
CA LEU A 125 -0.43 -2.39 -11.99
C LEU A 125 -0.12 -3.88 -11.78
N THR A 126 0.85 -4.19 -10.94
CA THR A 126 1.32 -5.56 -10.70
C THR A 126 1.02 -6.05 -9.28
N ASP A 127 0.54 -5.19 -8.38
CA ASP A 127 0.10 -5.56 -7.03
C ASP A 127 -1.27 -6.24 -7.07
N ARG A 128 -1.27 -7.50 -7.51
CA ARG A 128 -2.46 -8.33 -7.73
C ARG A 128 -2.45 -9.62 -6.92
N TYR A 129 -1.39 -9.83 -6.15
CA TYR A 129 -1.22 -11.03 -5.34
C TYR A 129 -1.70 -10.76 -3.90
N GLU A 130 -2.66 -11.53 -3.45
CA GLU A 130 -3.18 -11.38 -2.08
C GLU A 130 -2.36 -12.17 -1.06
N ASP A 131 -1.65 -13.21 -1.48
CA ASP A 131 -1.06 -14.16 -0.55
C ASP A 131 0.29 -14.71 -0.98
N ALA A 132 0.48 -15.05 -2.22
CA ALA A 132 1.72 -15.64 -2.72
C ALA A 132 2.16 -14.99 -4.04
N GLY A 133 3.47 -14.93 -4.28
CA GLY A 133 4.05 -14.37 -5.52
C GLY A 133 4.49 -12.91 -5.41
N ALA A 134 4.24 -12.25 -4.29
CA ALA A 134 4.67 -10.86 -4.07
C ALA A 134 6.19 -10.68 -3.90
N THR A 135 6.97 -11.76 -3.96
CA THR A 135 8.43 -11.74 -3.75
C THR A 135 9.22 -10.99 -4.83
N VAL A 136 8.56 -10.61 -5.92
CA VAL A 136 9.16 -9.85 -7.04
C VAL A 136 8.57 -8.45 -7.15
N GLN A 137 7.65 -8.07 -6.27
CA GLN A 137 7.12 -6.72 -6.23
C GLN A 137 8.09 -5.76 -5.58
N SER A 138 7.97 -4.50 -5.98
CA SER A 138 8.77 -3.42 -5.45
C SER A 138 8.83 -3.45 -3.93
N VAL A 139 10.01 -3.26 -3.46
CA VAL A 139 10.41 -3.24 -2.07
C VAL A 139 9.89 -2.01 -1.36
N TYR A 140 9.57 -0.97 -2.11
CA TYR A 140 9.64 0.39 -1.56
C TYR A 140 8.29 0.93 -1.08
N ASN A 141 7.20 0.67 -1.77
CA ASN A 141 6.01 1.52 -1.61
C ASN A 141 4.75 0.86 -1.13
N SER A 142 4.82 -0.40 -0.74
CA SER A 142 3.67 -1.05 -0.11
C SER A 142 3.39 -0.52 1.30
N GLU A 143 4.33 0.22 1.91
CA GLU A 143 4.21 0.68 3.27
C GLU A 143 3.47 2.02 3.37
N TYR A 144 2.57 2.08 4.33
CA TYR A 144 1.86 3.31 4.68
C TYR A 144 2.72 4.16 5.60
N ARG A 145 2.99 5.38 5.21
CA ARG A 145 3.75 6.35 6.00
C ARG A 145 2.87 7.49 6.48
N GLY A 146 3.05 7.90 7.73
CA GLY A 146 2.47 9.12 8.27
C GLY A 146 3.18 10.38 7.76
N GLY A 147 2.62 11.53 8.04
CA GLY A 147 3.24 12.82 7.73
C GLY A 147 3.29 13.17 6.25
N GLN A 148 2.37 12.67 5.46
CA GLN A 148 2.30 12.99 4.04
C GLN A 148 1.21 14.02 3.74
N ILE A 149 1.47 14.84 2.73
CA ILE A 149 0.49 15.71 2.07
C ILE A 149 0.54 15.36 0.59
N GLN A 150 -0.61 15.03 0.00
CA GLN A 150 -0.67 14.65 -1.41
C GLN A 150 -1.77 15.43 -2.12
N TYR A 151 -1.46 15.89 -3.33
CA TYR A 151 -2.43 16.30 -4.31
C TYR A 151 -2.64 15.16 -5.30
N VAL A 152 -3.90 14.83 -5.57
CA VAL A 152 -4.27 13.76 -6.49
C VAL A 152 -5.27 14.30 -7.50
N TYR A 153 -4.94 14.17 -8.75
CA TYR A 153 -5.82 14.47 -9.89
C TYR A 153 -6.05 13.19 -10.69
N ASP A 154 -7.30 12.94 -11.00
CA ASP A 154 -7.71 11.79 -11.81
C ASP A 154 -8.92 12.17 -12.66
N ASN A 155 -8.70 12.43 -13.93
CA ASN A 155 -9.74 12.80 -14.87
C ASN A 155 -9.28 12.63 -16.31
N TYR A 156 -10.21 12.35 -17.22
CA TYR A 156 -9.97 12.23 -18.68
C TYR A 156 -8.87 11.22 -19.04
N GLY A 157 -8.76 10.11 -18.32
CA GLY A 157 -7.70 9.12 -18.50
C GLY A 157 -6.33 9.55 -17.98
N PHE A 158 -6.18 10.80 -17.54
CA PHE A 158 -4.94 11.31 -16.97
C PHE A 158 -4.97 11.26 -15.44
N HIS A 159 -3.92 10.68 -14.87
CA HIS A 159 -3.66 10.67 -13.44
C HIS A 159 -2.38 11.42 -13.12
N ALA A 160 -2.44 12.27 -12.10
CA ALA A 160 -1.27 12.94 -11.54
C ALA A 160 -1.35 12.92 -10.01
N GLN A 161 -0.27 12.55 -9.38
CA GLN A 161 -0.14 12.57 -7.92
C GLN A 161 1.18 13.24 -7.54
N LEU A 162 1.13 14.17 -6.60
CA LEU A 162 2.28 14.88 -6.07
C LEU A 162 2.23 14.83 -4.55
N GLY A 163 3.28 14.33 -3.94
CA GLY A 163 3.37 14.16 -2.49
C GLY A 163 4.56 14.89 -1.88
N LEU A 164 4.33 15.36 -0.66
CA LEU A 164 5.36 15.88 0.24
C LEU A 164 5.38 15.01 1.48
N GLN A 165 6.55 14.60 1.91
CA GLN A 165 6.79 13.89 3.15
C GLN A 165 7.39 14.85 4.16
N THR A 166 6.76 14.97 5.32
CA THR A 166 7.31 15.70 6.46
C THR A 166 8.13 14.78 7.36
N ALA A 167 8.87 15.35 8.29
CA ALA A 167 9.73 14.58 9.19
C ALA A 167 8.96 13.50 9.97
N GLN A 168 9.57 12.33 10.06
CA GLN A 168 9.09 11.18 10.83
C GLN A 168 10.29 10.47 11.45
N ASP A 169 10.31 10.32 12.77
CA ASP A 169 11.44 9.72 13.49
C ASP A 169 11.54 8.20 13.24
N THR A 170 10.41 7.56 12.97
CA THR A 170 10.32 6.12 12.80
C THR A 170 9.42 5.79 11.62
N ALA A 171 9.89 6.04 10.40
CA ALA A 171 9.18 5.72 9.17
C ALA A 171 9.61 4.36 8.61
N LYS A 172 8.65 3.57 8.15
CA LYS A 172 8.96 2.41 7.31
C LYS A 172 9.16 2.87 5.88
N VAL A 173 10.30 2.53 5.31
CA VAL A 173 10.72 2.98 3.97
C VAL A 173 10.71 1.84 2.97
N ALA A 174 10.92 0.62 3.42
CA ALA A 174 11.02 -0.56 2.58
C ALA A 174 9.99 -1.63 2.95
N ASN A 175 9.66 -2.46 1.97
CA ASN A 175 8.79 -3.61 2.19
C ASN A 175 9.55 -4.70 2.96
N SER A 176 8.92 -5.21 4.00
CA SER A 176 9.42 -6.27 4.88
C SER A 176 9.69 -7.63 4.20
N HIS A 177 9.35 -7.79 2.92
CA HIS A 177 9.47 -9.07 2.23
C HIS A 177 10.84 -9.30 1.58
N LEU A 178 11.71 -8.31 1.55
CA LEU A 178 13.06 -8.48 1.03
C LEU A 178 14.06 -8.56 2.16
N SER A 179 14.89 -9.59 2.11
CA SER A 179 15.92 -9.95 3.09
C SER A 179 17.07 -8.95 3.26
N TYR A 180 17.00 -7.80 2.59
CA TYR A 180 18.00 -6.73 2.72
C TYR A 180 17.69 -5.74 3.82
N PHE A 181 16.42 -5.66 4.24
CA PHE A 181 15.98 -4.81 5.32
C PHE A 181 15.24 -5.67 6.32
N ASP A 182 15.61 -5.56 7.57
CA ASP A 182 14.83 -6.20 8.61
C ASP A 182 13.43 -5.58 8.60
N ALA A 183 12.41 -6.42 8.62
CA ALA A 183 11.00 -5.99 8.53
C ALA A 183 10.59 -4.96 9.60
N GLU A 184 11.39 -4.87 10.64
CA GLU A 184 11.16 -4.00 11.78
C GLU A 184 11.99 -2.71 11.74
N ASP A 185 12.89 -2.57 10.76
CA ASP A 185 13.72 -1.38 10.68
C ASP A 185 12.88 -0.14 10.37
N SER A 186 13.06 0.84 11.21
CA SER A 186 12.48 2.17 11.06
C SER A 186 13.58 3.13 10.69
N PHE A 187 13.27 4.10 9.84
CA PHE A 187 14.20 5.11 9.34
C PHE A 187 13.78 6.49 9.82
N ALA A 188 14.77 7.29 10.18
CA ALA A 188 14.55 8.68 10.56
C ALA A 188 14.52 9.56 9.30
N VAL A 189 13.32 9.85 8.82
CA VAL A 189 13.08 10.69 7.64
C VAL A 189 12.97 12.15 8.05
N ASP A 190 13.71 13.03 7.38
CA ASP A 190 13.61 14.49 7.52
C ASP A 190 12.53 15.06 6.62
N SER A 191 12.62 14.77 5.34
CA SER A 191 11.74 15.30 4.32
C SER A 191 11.70 14.41 3.10
N GLY A 192 10.73 14.63 2.22
CA GLY A 192 10.68 13.93 0.95
C GLY A 192 9.72 14.57 -0.03
N VAL A 193 9.92 14.21 -1.29
CA VAL A 193 9.02 14.53 -2.38
C VAL A 193 8.76 13.27 -3.19
N ASN A 194 7.53 13.12 -3.65
CA ASN A 194 7.19 12.02 -4.54
C ASN A 194 6.17 12.49 -5.58
N PHE A 195 6.20 11.86 -6.73
CA PHE A 195 5.18 12.09 -7.75
C PHE A 195 4.94 10.83 -8.57
N ALA A 196 3.75 10.76 -9.15
CA ALA A 196 3.41 9.78 -10.17
C ALA A 196 2.53 10.43 -11.23
N LEU A 197 2.72 9.99 -12.46
CA LEU A 197 1.95 10.40 -13.62
C LEU A 197 1.51 9.16 -14.39
N GLY A 198 0.33 9.19 -14.97
CA GLY A 198 -0.14 8.14 -15.83
C GLY A 198 -1.18 8.61 -16.81
N TYR A 199 -1.31 7.84 -17.87
CA TYR A 199 -2.37 8.01 -18.83
C TYR A 199 -2.93 6.65 -19.24
N THR A 200 -4.25 6.55 -19.27
CA THR A 200 -4.96 5.37 -19.76
C THR A 200 -5.68 5.74 -21.04
N PHE A 201 -5.29 5.10 -22.13
CA PHE A 201 -5.99 5.13 -23.41
C PHE A 201 -7.18 4.19 -23.31
N ASP A 202 -8.36 4.64 -23.66
CA ASP A 202 -9.60 3.87 -23.50
C ASP A 202 -9.60 2.59 -24.32
N GLU A 203 -9.00 2.63 -25.52
CA GLU A 203 -8.97 1.48 -26.42
C GLU A 203 -7.72 1.46 -27.30
N ILE A 204 -6.83 0.50 -27.05
CA ILE A 204 -5.70 0.16 -27.90
C ILE A 204 -5.71 -1.35 -28.15
N GLY A 205 -6.03 -1.74 -29.37
CA GLY A 205 -6.14 -3.17 -29.71
C GLY A 205 -7.34 -3.87 -29.06
N GLY A 206 -8.42 -3.12 -28.82
CA GLY A 206 -9.67 -3.63 -28.24
C GLY A 206 -9.76 -3.59 -26.72
N GLU A 207 -8.72 -3.11 -26.06
CA GLU A 207 -8.65 -3.06 -24.60
C GLU A 207 -7.96 -1.77 -24.11
N PRO A 208 -8.16 -1.31 -22.87
CA PRO A 208 -7.47 -0.15 -22.34
C PRO A 208 -5.97 -0.41 -22.19
N LEU A 209 -5.17 0.61 -22.50
CA LEU A 209 -3.73 0.63 -22.30
C LEU A 209 -3.36 1.71 -21.30
N SER A 210 -2.74 1.35 -20.19
CA SER A 210 -2.25 2.30 -19.19
C SER A 210 -0.72 2.37 -19.20
N VAL A 211 -0.19 3.58 -19.15
CA VAL A 211 1.25 3.86 -19.03
C VAL A 211 1.46 4.75 -17.81
N ARG A 212 2.36 4.35 -16.91
CA ARG A 212 2.57 5.04 -15.64
C ARG A 212 4.04 5.18 -15.32
N GLY A 213 4.41 6.29 -14.68
CA GLY A 213 5.75 6.51 -14.17
C GLY A 213 5.73 7.30 -12.88
N GLY A 214 6.69 7.03 -12.01
CA GLY A 214 6.78 7.67 -10.71
C GLY A 214 8.23 7.83 -10.23
N TYR A 215 8.38 8.75 -9.28
CA TYR A 215 9.64 8.97 -8.60
C TYR A 215 9.39 9.44 -7.17
N SER A 216 10.21 8.98 -6.27
CA SER A 216 10.22 9.37 -4.86
C SER A 216 11.64 9.59 -4.38
N ARG A 217 11.82 10.63 -3.57
CA ARG A 217 13.06 10.88 -2.85
C ARG A 217 12.74 11.17 -1.40
N LEU A 218 13.44 10.47 -0.51
CA LEU A 218 13.46 10.74 0.93
C LEU A 218 14.86 11.20 1.32
N ASN A 219 14.92 12.18 2.21
CA ASN A 219 16.15 12.61 2.87
C ASN A 219 16.11 12.16 4.33
N GLY A 220 17.22 11.66 4.82
CA GLY A 220 17.38 11.24 6.21
C GLY A 220 17.57 12.41 7.16
N GLN A 221 17.13 12.24 8.40
CA GLN A 221 17.46 13.17 9.48
C GLN A 221 18.96 13.12 9.77
N THR A 222 19.52 14.28 10.06
CA THR A 222 20.91 14.43 10.47
C THR A 222 20.99 15.01 11.86
N GLY A 223 21.99 14.61 12.63
CA GLY A 223 22.23 15.16 13.97
C GLY A 223 22.60 14.09 14.98
N ASN A 224 22.94 14.52 16.19
CA ASN A 224 23.41 13.64 17.24
C ASN A 224 22.33 12.66 17.75
N ASP A 225 21.06 13.08 17.74
CA ASP A 225 19.96 12.28 18.24
C ASP A 225 19.65 11.08 17.35
N VAL A 226 19.91 11.18 16.05
CA VAL A 226 19.74 10.09 15.08
C VAL A 226 20.92 9.13 15.12
N ALA A 227 22.12 9.65 15.39
CA ALA A 227 23.36 8.87 15.46
C ALA A 227 23.59 8.16 16.81
N LEU A 228 22.71 8.38 17.80
CA LEU A 228 22.83 7.76 19.12
C LEU A 228 22.38 6.30 19.09
N TYR A 229 23.34 5.42 19.37
CA TYR A 229 23.10 4.00 19.57
C TYR A 229 22.79 3.72 21.03
N SER A 230 21.74 3.00 21.28
CA SER A 230 21.49 2.41 22.61
C SER A 230 21.81 0.93 22.58
N ARG A 231 22.76 0.48 23.42
CA ARG A 231 23.08 -0.93 23.56
C ARG A 231 22.26 -1.52 24.70
N THR A 232 21.26 -2.31 24.38
CA THR A 232 20.54 -3.13 25.34
C THR A 232 20.92 -4.60 25.16
N SER A 233 21.53 -5.19 26.19
CA SER A 233 21.86 -6.62 26.31
C SER A 233 22.86 -7.18 25.27
N ALA A 234 22.63 -7.23 24.03
CA ALA A 234 23.55 -7.70 22.98
C ALA A 234 23.22 -7.10 21.61
N SER A 235 22.22 -6.24 21.53
CA SER A 235 21.81 -5.59 20.28
C SER A 235 22.00 -4.09 20.36
N TRP A 236 22.30 -3.50 19.22
CA TRP A 236 22.28 -2.05 19.04
C TRP A 236 20.88 -1.65 18.56
N THR A 237 20.31 -0.63 19.14
CA THR A 237 19.03 -0.07 18.72
C THR A 237 19.18 1.40 18.38
N HIS A 238 18.48 1.85 17.36
CA HIS A 238 18.32 3.24 17.00
C HIS A 238 16.93 3.69 17.47
N PRO A 239 16.80 4.34 18.63
CA PRO A 239 15.49 4.72 19.17
C PRO A 239 14.70 5.68 18.28
N ASN A 240 15.40 6.45 17.42
CA ASN A 240 14.81 7.39 16.47
C ASN A 240 14.91 6.89 15.02
N GLY A 241 14.98 5.59 14.82
CA GLY A 241 15.12 4.96 13.51
C GLY A 241 16.55 4.97 12.95
N GLU A 242 16.76 4.19 11.90
CA GLU A 242 18.06 4.07 11.24
C GLU A 242 18.41 5.36 10.49
N PRO A 243 19.66 5.87 10.64
CA PRO A 243 20.12 7.01 9.87
C PRO A 243 20.41 6.61 8.41
N PHE A 244 20.12 7.51 7.50
CA PHE A 244 20.48 7.40 6.09
C PHE A 244 20.66 8.80 5.49
N ASP A 245 21.37 8.90 4.37
CA ASP A 245 21.56 10.20 3.70
C ASP A 245 20.34 10.54 2.84
N SER A 246 20.09 9.74 1.84
CA SER A 246 18.92 9.88 0.96
C SER A 246 18.56 8.53 0.35
N PHE A 247 17.31 8.41 -0.02
CA PHE A 247 16.80 7.25 -0.74
C PHE A 247 16.00 7.73 -1.94
N ASP A 248 16.38 7.22 -3.11
CA ASP A 248 15.74 7.52 -4.39
C ASP A 248 15.07 6.25 -4.92
N HIS A 249 13.86 6.39 -5.41
CA HIS A 249 13.12 5.33 -6.06
C HIS A 249 12.44 5.86 -7.32
N ALA A 250 12.57 5.16 -8.41
CA ALA A 250 11.92 5.46 -9.67
C ALA A 250 11.26 4.19 -10.23
N ASN A 251 10.05 4.33 -10.73
CA ASN A 251 9.38 3.21 -11.35
C ASN A 251 8.65 3.61 -12.64
N PHE A 252 8.47 2.61 -13.48
CA PHE A 252 7.73 2.73 -14.73
C PHE A 252 6.92 1.45 -14.95
N GLY A 253 5.66 1.63 -15.36
CA GLY A 253 4.76 0.51 -15.59
C GLY A 253 3.87 0.70 -16.80
N ILE A 254 3.50 -0.42 -17.39
CA ILE A 254 2.55 -0.50 -18.48
C ILE A 254 1.59 -1.65 -18.23
N SER A 255 0.31 -1.45 -18.56
CA SER A 255 -0.67 -2.53 -18.55
C SER A 255 -1.61 -2.44 -19.73
N TRP A 256 -2.06 -3.59 -20.21
CA TRP A 256 -3.06 -3.73 -21.26
C TRP A 256 -4.15 -4.69 -20.82
N GLY A 257 -5.40 -4.33 -21.07
CA GLY A 257 -6.57 -5.11 -20.69
C GLY A 257 -7.14 -4.72 -19.33
N GLU A 258 -8.25 -5.35 -18.97
CA GLU A 258 -8.95 -5.19 -17.70
C GLU A 258 -8.90 -6.49 -16.89
N LEU A 259 -8.59 -6.36 -15.61
CA LEU A 259 -8.36 -7.51 -14.73
C LEU A 259 -9.63 -8.36 -14.54
N ASP A 260 -10.80 -7.72 -14.48
CA ASP A 260 -12.07 -8.36 -14.13
C ASP A 260 -12.85 -8.88 -15.35
N SER A 261 -12.41 -8.56 -16.57
CA SER A 261 -13.17 -8.84 -17.79
C SER A 261 -12.47 -9.72 -18.83
N GLY A 262 -11.19 -10.03 -18.65
CA GLY A 262 -10.48 -10.80 -19.67
C GLY A 262 -9.00 -11.00 -19.42
N LEU A 263 -8.21 -10.87 -20.48
CA LEU A 263 -6.75 -10.94 -20.39
C LEU A 263 -6.19 -9.62 -19.90
N TYR A 264 -5.44 -9.68 -18.81
CA TYR A 264 -4.68 -8.56 -18.28
C TYR A 264 -3.19 -8.86 -18.35
N LEU A 265 -2.44 -7.97 -18.95
CA LEU A 265 -0.97 -8.04 -19.03
C LEU A 265 -0.39 -6.77 -18.39
N ALA A 266 0.55 -6.93 -17.51
CA ALA A 266 1.25 -5.80 -16.91
C ALA A 266 2.74 -6.08 -16.77
N ALA A 267 3.53 -5.01 -16.87
CA ALA A 267 4.96 -5.03 -16.61
C ALA A 267 5.34 -3.80 -15.79
N LEU A 268 6.24 -4.01 -14.84
CA LEU A 268 6.78 -3.00 -13.94
C LEU A 268 8.29 -3.05 -13.97
N TYR A 269 8.92 -1.89 -13.98
CA TYR A 269 10.34 -1.71 -13.76
C TYR A 269 10.56 -0.76 -12.57
N ASP A 270 11.35 -1.19 -11.60
CA ASP A 270 11.73 -0.42 -10.42
C ASP A 270 13.25 -0.21 -10.38
N TYR A 271 13.65 0.98 -9.94
CA TYR A 271 15.05 1.38 -9.75
C TYR A 271 15.23 2.08 -8.41
#